data_2f229e76fac198e8aade184f7056134b
#
_entry.id   2f229e76fac198e8aade184f7056134b
#
_cell.length_a   1.000
_cell.length_b   1.000
_cell.length_c   1.000
_cell.angle_alpha   90.00
_cell.angle_beta   90.00
_cell.angle_gamma   90.00
#
_symmetry.space_group_name_H-M   'P 1'
#
loop_
_entity.id
_entity.type
_entity.pdbx_description
1 polymer ?
#
loop_
_entity_poly.entity_id
_entity_poly.type
_entity_poly.pdbx_seq_one_letter_code
_entity_poly.pdbx_strand_id
1 'polypeptide(L)'
;MTERFTPTSGDRFTPTPEDKFSFGLWTVGWQGRDPFGDATRAAIDPVESVQRLAELGAWGVTFHDDDLIPFGAPETEREAIVKRFRQAVDASGLVVPMVTTNLFTHPVFKDGGFTANDRDVRRYALRKTLRNIDLAVELGATTFVAWGGREGAESGGAKDVRLALHRMKEAFDLLGEYVTEQGYDLRFAIEPKPNEPRGDILLPTIGHALAFIERLERPELVGVNPETGHEQMAGLNFPHGIAQAMWADKLFHIDLNGQSGIKYDQDLRFGAGDLRQAFWLVDLLESGYEGPRHFDFKPPRTEDYDGVWASAAGCMRNYLILKERAAAFRADPEVRAALRASRLDELARPTAGDGLAALLADRTAYEEFDVDAAAERGMAFEALDQLAMDHLLAVR
;
A
#
# COMPACT_ATOMS: atom_id res chain seq x y z
N MET A 1 -12.99 -9.82 -29.33
CA MET A 1 -11.50 -9.64 -29.20
C MET A 1 -11.08 -9.69 -27.72
N THR A 2 -11.76 -10.51 -26.95
CA THR A 2 -11.62 -10.61 -25.48
C THR A 2 -10.55 -11.61 -24.99
N GLU A 3 -9.76 -12.19 -25.89
CA GLU A 3 -8.79 -13.25 -25.52
C GLU A 3 -7.39 -12.75 -25.12
N ARG A 4 -7.14 -11.44 -25.10
CA ARG A 4 -5.75 -10.93 -25.04
C ARG A 4 -5.05 -11.08 -23.69
N PHE A 5 -5.75 -11.25 -22.58
CA PHE A 5 -5.14 -11.33 -21.24
C PHE A 5 -5.91 -12.20 -20.24
N THR A 6 -6.86 -13.03 -20.68
CA THR A 6 -7.43 -14.05 -19.80
C THR A 6 -6.36 -15.12 -19.56
N PRO A 7 -6.03 -15.49 -18.31
CA PRO A 7 -5.10 -16.58 -18.05
C PRO A 7 -5.58 -17.83 -18.76
N THR A 8 -4.77 -18.38 -19.67
CA THR A 8 -5.09 -19.66 -20.30
C THR A 8 -4.78 -20.78 -19.33
N SER A 9 -5.62 -21.80 -19.27
CA SER A 9 -5.35 -23.01 -18.48
C SER A 9 -3.95 -23.53 -18.80
N GLY A 10 -3.05 -23.52 -17.78
CA GLY A 10 -1.64 -23.90 -17.92
C GLY A 10 -0.64 -22.75 -18.01
N ASP A 11 -1.07 -21.48 -17.95
CA ASP A 11 -0.14 -20.36 -17.79
C ASP A 11 0.48 -20.40 -16.40
N ARG A 12 1.83 -20.44 -16.32
CA ARG A 12 2.59 -20.47 -15.06
C ARG A 12 2.43 -19.20 -14.21
N PHE A 13 1.87 -18.13 -14.76
CA PHE A 13 1.58 -16.88 -14.08
C PHE A 13 0.08 -16.71 -13.81
N THR A 14 -0.62 -17.79 -13.53
CA THR A 14 -2.00 -17.78 -13.06
C THR A 14 -2.02 -17.53 -11.55
N PRO A 15 -2.74 -16.51 -11.05
CA PRO A 15 -2.82 -16.22 -9.63
C PRO A 15 -3.53 -17.36 -8.88
N THR A 16 -3.14 -17.53 -7.60
CA THR A 16 -3.74 -18.47 -6.66
C THR A 16 -4.18 -17.74 -5.39
N PRO A 17 -5.07 -18.31 -4.56
CA PRO A 17 -5.47 -17.70 -3.30
C PRO A 17 -4.31 -17.40 -2.34
N GLU A 18 -3.22 -18.16 -2.42
CA GLU A 18 -2.01 -17.98 -1.60
C GLU A 18 -1.26 -16.68 -1.94
N ASP A 19 -1.43 -16.15 -3.15
CA ASP A 19 -0.85 -14.87 -3.57
C ASP A 19 -1.55 -13.68 -2.91
N LYS A 20 -2.77 -13.88 -2.38
CA LYS A 20 -3.58 -12.89 -1.66
C LYS A 20 -3.76 -11.58 -2.42
N PHE A 21 -3.98 -11.64 -3.74
CA PHE A 21 -4.22 -10.47 -4.56
C PHE A 21 -5.61 -9.89 -4.30
N SER A 22 -5.69 -8.60 -4.03
CA SER A 22 -6.96 -7.89 -3.82
C SER A 22 -7.02 -6.56 -4.58
N PHE A 23 -8.23 -6.08 -4.82
CA PHE A 23 -8.51 -4.88 -5.61
C PHE A 23 -9.58 -4.04 -4.95
N GLY A 24 -9.44 -2.71 -5.03
CA GLY A 24 -10.47 -1.76 -4.64
C GLY A 24 -11.60 -1.67 -5.66
N LEU A 25 -12.84 -1.52 -5.21
CA LEU A 25 -13.95 -1.19 -6.11
C LEU A 25 -13.70 0.14 -6.85
N TRP A 26 -12.99 1.08 -6.20
CA TRP A 26 -12.61 2.37 -6.82
C TRP A 26 -11.56 2.22 -7.93
N THR A 27 -10.81 1.11 -7.96
CA THR A 27 -9.79 0.86 -8.98
C THR A 27 -10.44 0.33 -10.26
N VAL A 28 -11.05 -0.85 -10.19
CA VAL A 28 -11.71 -1.46 -11.35
C VAL A 28 -13.00 -0.72 -11.75
N GLY A 29 -13.66 -0.05 -10.80
CA GLY A 29 -14.81 0.82 -11.04
C GLY A 29 -14.46 2.23 -11.51
N TRP A 30 -13.18 2.57 -11.67
CA TRP A 30 -12.76 3.90 -12.11
C TRP A 30 -13.30 4.22 -13.50
N GLN A 31 -14.10 5.28 -13.59
CA GLN A 31 -14.79 5.66 -14.83
C GLN A 31 -13.93 6.46 -15.82
N GLY A 32 -12.64 6.68 -15.52
CA GLY A 32 -11.73 7.48 -16.36
C GLY A 32 -11.98 8.97 -16.27
N ARG A 33 -12.60 9.47 -15.21
CA ARG A 33 -12.75 10.89 -14.93
C ARG A 33 -11.45 11.44 -14.38
N ASP A 34 -11.07 12.66 -14.81
CA ASP A 34 -9.96 13.42 -14.25
C ASP A 34 -10.37 14.89 -14.02
N PRO A 35 -9.52 15.75 -13.42
CA PRO A 35 -9.86 17.16 -13.21
C PRO A 35 -10.16 17.95 -14.48
N PHE A 36 -9.82 17.44 -15.67
CA PHE A 36 -9.91 18.11 -16.95
C PHE A 36 -10.94 17.49 -17.90
N GLY A 37 -11.54 16.35 -17.53
CA GLY A 37 -12.47 15.67 -18.41
C GLY A 37 -13.47 14.76 -17.71
N ASP A 38 -14.63 14.60 -18.37
CA ASP A 38 -15.71 13.73 -17.90
C ASP A 38 -15.32 12.23 -17.98
N ALA A 39 -16.16 11.40 -17.38
CA ALA A 39 -16.03 9.96 -17.42
C ALA A 39 -16.03 9.43 -18.88
N THR A 40 -15.12 8.49 -19.17
CA THR A 40 -15.05 7.81 -20.47
C THR A 40 -15.65 6.42 -20.46
N ARG A 41 -16.00 5.91 -19.27
CA ARG A 41 -16.63 4.61 -19.05
C ARG A 41 -17.87 4.75 -18.18
N ALA A 42 -18.81 3.83 -18.35
CA ALA A 42 -19.96 3.69 -17.45
C ALA A 42 -19.48 3.19 -16.07
N ALA A 43 -20.27 3.46 -15.03
CA ALA A 43 -20.09 2.85 -13.73
C ALA A 43 -20.29 1.33 -13.81
N ILE A 44 -19.46 0.57 -13.12
CA ILE A 44 -19.59 -0.88 -13.00
C ILE A 44 -20.28 -1.18 -11.67
N ASP A 45 -21.26 -2.08 -11.69
CA ASP A 45 -21.94 -2.51 -10.47
C ASP A 45 -20.97 -3.23 -9.52
N PRO A 46 -20.96 -2.95 -8.21
CA PRO A 46 -20.07 -3.63 -7.26
C PRO A 46 -20.15 -5.16 -7.30
N VAL A 47 -21.35 -5.72 -7.52
CA VAL A 47 -21.54 -7.19 -7.65
C VAL A 47 -20.88 -7.71 -8.93
N GLU A 48 -21.00 -6.99 -10.03
CA GLU A 48 -20.31 -7.33 -11.28
C GLU A 48 -18.78 -7.29 -11.09
N SER A 49 -18.28 -6.28 -10.39
CA SER A 49 -16.85 -6.17 -10.06
C SER A 49 -16.36 -7.37 -9.24
N VAL A 50 -17.12 -7.82 -8.25
CA VAL A 50 -16.82 -9.04 -7.46
C VAL A 50 -16.73 -10.26 -8.36
N GLN A 51 -17.71 -10.46 -9.24
CA GLN A 51 -17.76 -11.61 -10.15
C GLN A 51 -16.56 -11.62 -11.11
N ARG A 52 -16.26 -10.48 -11.72
CA ARG A 52 -15.13 -10.35 -12.66
C ARG A 52 -13.78 -10.53 -11.98
N LEU A 53 -13.58 -10.00 -10.77
CA LEU A 53 -12.35 -10.21 -9.99
C LEU A 53 -12.15 -11.69 -9.65
N ALA A 54 -13.21 -12.39 -9.27
CA ALA A 54 -13.16 -13.83 -9.01
C ALA A 54 -12.78 -14.62 -10.27
N GLU A 55 -13.36 -14.29 -11.43
CA GLU A 55 -13.03 -14.90 -12.73
C GLU A 55 -11.56 -14.71 -13.11
N LEU A 56 -10.96 -13.58 -12.72
CA LEU A 56 -9.53 -13.30 -12.93
C LEU A 56 -8.60 -14.02 -11.94
N GLY A 57 -9.14 -14.64 -10.89
CA GLY A 57 -8.38 -15.33 -9.85
C GLY A 57 -7.88 -14.40 -8.73
N ALA A 58 -8.51 -13.24 -8.53
CA ALA A 58 -8.27 -12.43 -7.35
C ALA A 58 -8.70 -13.20 -6.08
N TRP A 59 -8.06 -12.90 -4.95
CA TRP A 59 -8.40 -13.45 -3.64
C TRP A 59 -9.37 -12.56 -2.88
N GLY A 60 -9.29 -11.21 -3.05
CA GLY A 60 -10.08 -10.29 -2.25
C GLY A 60 -10.55 -9.06 -3.01
N VAL A 61 -11.58 -8.43 -2.45
CA VAL A 61 -12.14 -7.14 -2.88
C VAL A 61 -12.19 -6.18 -1.69
N THR A 62 -11.90 -4.90 -1.93
CA THR A 62 -11.89 -3.83 -0.92
C THR A 62 -12.73 -2.66 -1.42
N PHE A 63 -13.11 -1.75 -0.54
CA PHE A 63 -13.95 -0.62 -0.94
C PHE A 63 -13.87 0.54 0.06
N HIS A 64 -14.14 1.76 -0.43
CA HIS A 64 -14.62 2.85 0.42
C HIS A 64 -16.12 2.66 0.63
N ASP A 65 -16.62 3.07 1.78
CA ASP A 65 -18.05 2.97 2.05
C ASP A 65 -18.92 3.57 0.93
N ASP A 66 -18.49 4.68 0.31
CA ASP A 66 -19.23 5.36 -0.76
C ASP A 66 -19.07 4.68 -2.15
N ASP A 67 -18.11 3.75 -2.33
CA ASP A 67 -18.04 2.92 -3.55
C ASP A 67 -19.15 1.88 -3.58
N LEU A 68 -19.58 1.44 -2.41
CA LEU A 68 -20.60 0.42 -2.23
C LEU A 68 -21.96 1.03 -1.96
N ILE A 69 -22.03 2.01 -1.05
CA ILE A 69 -23.29 2.60 -0.55
C ILE A 69 -23.31 4.08 -0.91
N PRO A 70 -24.25 4.54 -1.75
CA PRO A 70 -24.34 5.95 -2.11
C PRO A 70 -24.38 6.87 -0.88
N PHE A 71 -23.65 7.98 -0.93
CA PHE A 71 -23.61 8.95 0.16
C PHE A 71 -25.02 9.44 0.52
N GLY A 72 -25.41 9.30 1.78
CA GLY A 72 -26.74 9.71 2.26
C GLY A 72 -27.86 8.71 1.97
N ALA A 73 -27.56 7.50 1.48
CA ALA A 73 -28.57 6.45 1.27
C ALA A 73 -29.37 6.17 2.56
N PRO A 74 -30.70 5.99 2.47
CA PRO A 74 -31.53 5.56 3.59
C PRO A 74 -31.08 4.20 4.14
N GLU A 75 -31.33 3.94 5.44
CA GLU A 75 -30.88 2.70 6.09
C GLU A 75 -31.39 1.42 5.40
N THR A 76 -32.65 1.41 4.99
CA THR A 76 -33.26 0.26 4.28
C THR A 76 -32.58 -0.02 2.93
N GLU A 77 -32.15 1.02 2.22
CA GLU A 77 -31.39 0.89 0.97
C GLU A 77 -29.97 0.37 1.24
N ARG A 78 -29.31 0.92 2.26
CA ARG A 78 -27.98 0.47 2.72
C ARG A 78 -28.00 -1.02 3.05
N GLU A 79 -28.94 -1.47 3.88
CA GLU A 79 -29.08 -2.89 4.26
C GLU A 79 -29.28 -3.80 3.03
N ALA A 80 -30.09 -3.37 2.07
CA ALA A 80 -30.32 -4.14 0.84
C ALA A 80 -29.03 -4.24 -0.01
N ILE A 81 -28.27 -3.15 -0.15
CA ILE A 81 -27.01 -3.11 -0.88
C ILE A 81 -25.96 -4.02 -0.20
N VAL A 82 -25.77 -3.87 1.12
CA VAL A 82 -24.81 -4.68 1.88
C VAL A 82 -25.13 -6.17 1.77
N LYS A 83 -26.41 -6.52 1.91
CA LYS A 83 -26.86 -7.92 1.77
C LYS A 83 -26.55 -8.49 0.39
N ARG A 84 -26.82 -7.72 -0.68
CA ARG A 84 -26.55 -8.13 -2.07
C ARG A 84 -25.06 -8.31 -2.31
N PHE A 85 -24.24 -7.37 -1.81
CA PHE A 85 -22.79 -7.42 -1.93
C PHE A 85 -22.20 -8.64 -1.19
N ARG A 86 -22.62 -8.85 0.07
CA ARG A 86 -22.20 -10.02 0.84
C ARG A 86 -22.52 -11.32 0.11
N GLN A 87 -23.74 -11.47 -0.42
CA GLN A 87 -24.11 -12.66 -1.19
C GLN A 87 -23.23 -12.89 -2.40
N ALA A 88 -22.80 -11.82 -3.08
CA ALA A 88 -21.89 -11.94 -4.21
C ALA A 88 -20.46 -12.35 -3.77
N VAL A 89 -19.96 -11.78 -2.69
CA VAL A 89 -18.66 -12.15 -2.09
C VAL A 89 -18.67 -13.62 -1.67
N ASP A 90 -19.68 -14.04 -0.92
CA ASP A 90 -19.82 -15.43 -0.47
C ASP A 90 -19.91 -16.42 -1.65
N ALA A 91 -20.67 -16.08 -2.69
CA ALA A 91 -20.86 -16.93 -3.86
C ALA A 91 -19.59 -17.01 -4.73
N SER A 92 -18.75 -15.98 -4.73
CA SER A 92 -17.51 -15.91 -5.52
C SER A 92 -16.31 -16.57 -4.83
N GLY A 93 -16.39 -16.77 -3.51
CA GLY A 93 -15.27 -17.22 -2.68
C GLY A 93 -14.20 -16.14 -2.41
N LEU A 94 -14.45 -14.88 -2.80
CA LEU A 94 -13.58 -13.76 -2.42
C LEU A 94 -13.74 -13.45 -0.93
N VAL A 95 -12.75 -12.73 -0.38
CA VAL A 95 -12.80 -12.16 0.97
C VAL A 95 -12.79 -10.63 0.90
N VAL A 96 -13.16 -9.98 2.00
CA VAL A 96 -13.00 -8.53 2.20
C VAL A 96 -11.89 -8.32 3.23
N PRO A 97 -10.62 -8.23 2.83
CA PRO A 97 -9.51 -8.13 3.78
C PRO A 97 -9.38 -6.74 4.41
N MET A 98 -9.83 -5.71 3.70
CA MET A 98 -9.67 -4.32 4.07
C MET A 98 -10.87 -3.49 3.65
N VAL A 99 -11.22 -2.50 4.45
CA VAL A 99 -12.22 -1.46 4.16
C VAL A 99 -11.62 -0.10 4.51
N THR A 100 -12.08 0.95 3.85
CA THR A 100 -11.70 2.34 4.13
C THR A 100 -12.92 3.26 4.08
N THR A 101 -12.82 4.46 4.66
CA THR A 101 -13.91 5.45 4.67
C THR A 101 -13.58 6.61 3.74
N ASN A 102 -14.50 6.95 2.86
CA ASN A 102 -14.39 8.14 2.02
C ASN A 102 -14.65 9.42 2.86
N LEU A 103 -13.57 10.11 3.21
CA LEU A 103 -13.59 11.42 3.86
C LEU A 103 -13.03 12.53 2.95
N PHE A 104 -13.21 12.39 1.62
CA PHE A 104 -12.56 13.29 0.66
C PHE A 104 -13.42 13.71 -0.54
N THR A 105 -14.32 12.86 -1.03
CA THR A 105 -15.10 13.12 -2.26
C THR A 105 -16.21 14.13 -2.00
N HIS A 106 -17.01 13.96 -0.93
CA HIS A 106 -18.12 14.85 -0.67
C HIS A 106 -17.63 16.25 -0.25
N PRO A 107 -18.23 17.35 -0.74
CA PRO A 107 -17.79 18.72 -0.44
C PRO A 107 -17.73 19.09 1.04
N VAL A 108 -18.43 18.37 1.94
CA VAL A 108 -18.32 18.57 3.38
C VAL A 108 -16.90 18.37 3.89
N PHE A 109 -16.11 17.51 3.23
CA PHE A 109 -14.72 17.20 3.59
C PHE A 109 -13.68 18.04 2.84
N LYS A 110 -14.06 19.14 2.19
CA LYS A 110 -13.14 19.98 1.40
C LYS A 110 -11.93 20.50 2.19
N ASP A 111 -12.03 20.58 3.53
CA ASP A 111 -10.94 20.98 4.43
C ASP A 111 -10.41 19.83 5.30
N GLY A 112 -10.71 18.61 4.95
CA GLY A 112 -10.37 17.41 5.72
C GLY A 112 -11.57 16.82 6.45
N GLY A 113 -11.38 15.62 6.97
CA GLY A 113 -12.32 14.95 7.88
C GLY A 113 -11.90 15.13 9.33
N PHE A 114 -10.86 14.42 9.75
CA PHE A 114 -10.36 14.42 11.14
C PHE A 114 -9.64 15.71 11.53
N THR A 115 -9.09 16.46 10.59
CA THR A 115 -8.35 17.71 10.84
C THR A 115 -9.03 18.95 10.28
N ALA A 116 -10.29 18.84 9.83
CA ALA A 116 -11.06 20.01 9.42
C ALA A 116 -11.04 21.09 10.50
N ASN A 117 -10.94 22.37 10.10
CA ASN A 117 -11.03 23.47 11.05
C ASN A 117 -12.38 23.49 11.76
N ASP A 118 -13.45 23.11 11.06
CA ASP A 118 -14.80 22.99 11.62
C ASP A 118 -14.91 21.74 12.51
N ARG A 119 -15.26 21.96 13.79
CA ARG A 119 -15.44 20.87 14.78
C ARG A 119 -16.58 19.92 14.42
N ASP A 120 -17.66 20.41 13.85
CA ASP A 120 -18.83 19.58 13.54
C ASP A 120 -18.53 18.65 12.36
N VAL A 121 -17.73 19.10 11.39
CA VAL A 121 -17.19 18.26 10.32
C VAL A 121 -16.32 17.14 10.89
N ARG A 122 -15.43 17.42 11.84
CA ARG A 122 -14.61 16.40 12.52
C ARG A 122 -15.47 15.35 13.23
N ARG A 123 -16.50 15.78 13.93
CA ARG A 123 -17.45 14.88 14.62
C ARG A 123 -18.21 14.01 13.62
N TYR A 124 -18.67 14.61 12.53
CA TYR A 124 -19.34 13.87 11.46
C TYR A 124 -18.42 12.84 10.83
N ALA A 125 -17.19 13.21 10.47
CA ALA A 125 -16.19 12.32 9.93
C ALA A 125 -15.94 11.11 10.85
N LEU A 126 -15.72 11.36 12.14
CA LEU A 126 -15.52 10.30 13.13
C LEU A 126 -16.74 9.37 13.21
N ARG A 127 -17.97 9.90 13.29
CA ARG A 127 -19.18 9.08 13.32
C ARG A 127 -19.39 8.26 12.04
N LYS A 128 -19.07 8.83 10.87
CA LYS A 128 -19.10 8.11 9.58
C LYS A 128 -18.10 6.95 9.62
N THR A 129 -16.89 7.18 10.11
CA THR A 129 -15.85 6.16 10.22
C THR A 129 -16.24 5.04 11.17
N LEU A 130 -16.76 5.34 12.37
CA LEU A 130 -17.23 4.34 13.33
C LEU A 130 -18.30 3.43 12.70
N ARG A 131 -19.27 4.00 11.98
CA ARG A 131 -20.29 3.23 11.28
C ARG A 131 -19.71 2.32 10.19
N ASN A 132 -18.65 2.77 9.53
CA ASN A 132 -18.00 1.96 8.50
C ASN A 132 -17.08 0.88 9.10
N ILE A 133 -16.53 1.10 10.29
CA ILE A 133 -15.84 0.05 11.06
C ILE A 133 -16.79 -1.11 11.36
N ASP A 134 -18.02 -0.81 11.80
CA ASP A 134 -19.02 -1.86 12.04
C ASP A 134 -19.31 -2.68 10.77
N LEU A 135 -19.44 -2.01 9.61
CA LEU A 135 -19.61 -2.66 8.32
C LEU A 135 -18.38 -3.50 7.93
N ALA A 136 -17.16 -2.98 8.19
CA ALA A 136 -15.92 -3.69 7.90
C ALA A 136 -15.86 -5.03 8.65
N VAL A 137 -16.12 -4.99 9.96
CA VAL A 137 -16.17 -6.20 10.82
C VAL A 137 -17.29 -7.13 10.39
N GLU A 138 -18.46 -6.61 10.07
CA GLU A 138 -19.60 -7.38 9.55
C GLU A 138 -19.24 -8.16 8.28
N LEU A 139 -18.37 -7.63 7.42
CA LEU A 139 -17.91 -8.26 6.18
C LEU A 139 -16.61 -9.06 6.34
N GLY A 140 -16.06 -9.15 7.56
CA GLY A 140 -14.90 -9.97 7.88
C GLY A 140 -13.55 -9.28 7.65
N ALA A 141 -13.51 -7.96 7.45
CA ALA A 141 -12.26 -7.23 7.32
C ALA A 141 -11.48 -7.20 8.64
N THR A 142 -10.15 -7.34 8.55
CA THR A 142 -9.23 -7.26 9.68
C THR A 142 -8.32 -6.03 9.63
N THR A 143 -8.36 -5.29 8.53
CA THR A 143 -7.60 -4.04 8.35
C THR A 143 -8.54 -2.92 7.92
N PHE A 144 -8.38 -1.76 8.55
CA PHE A 144 -9.08 -0.53 8.19
C PHE A 144 -8.07 0.52 7.75
N VAL A 145 -8.06 0.85 6.47
CA VAL A 145 -7.14 1.86 5.93
C VAL A 145 -7.70 3.26 6.17
N ALA A 146 -6.83 4.18 6.50
CA ALA A 146 -7.13 5.59 6.65
C ALA A 146 -6.25 6.40 5.68
N TRP A 147 -6.83 6.77 4.54
CA TRP A 147 -6.23 7.70 3.59
C TRP A 147 -6.62 9.13 3.90
N GLY A 148 -5.61 9.96 4.15
CA GLY A 148 -5.79 11.36 4.57
C GLY A 148 -5.78 12.36 3.41
N GLY A 149 -6.34 12.04 2.25
CA GLY A 149 -6.22 12.86 1.03
C GLY A 149 -6.67 14.33 1.14
N ARG A 150 -7.56 14.66 2.09
CA ARG A 150 -7.95 16.05 2.38
C ARG A 150 -7.35 16.58 3.69
N GLU A 151 -6.62 15.79 4.43
CA GLU A 151 -5.98 16.17 5.69
C GLU A 151 -4.71 16.97 5.41
N GLY A 152 -4.85 18.27 5.16
CA GLY A 152 -3.74 19.13 4.76
C GLY A 152 -4.17 20.54 4.43
N ALA A 153 -3.36 21.28 3.67
CA ALA A 153 -3.65 22.64 3.25
C ALA A 153 -2.91 23.04 1.96
N GLU A 154 -3.41 24.05 1.27
CA GLU A 154 -2.75 24.75 0.16
C GLU A 154 -2.00 26.01 0.65
N SER A 155 -2.29 26.48 1.86
CA SER A 155 -1.71 27.70 2.44
C SER A 155 -1.33 27.45 3.88
N GLY A 156 -0.08 27.72 4.25
CA GLY A 156 0.44 27.55 5.60
C GLY A 156 -0.29 28.38 6.68
N GLY A 157 -1.01 29.43 6.29
CA GLY A 157 -1.86 30.21 7.21
C GLY A 157 -3.26 29.67 7.41
N ALA A 158 -3.68 28.68 6.59
CA ALA A 158 -5.04 28.14 6.62
C ALA A 158 -5.24 27.07 7.70
N LYS A 159 -4.16 26.46 8.21
CA LYS A 159 -4.22 25.38 9.19
C LYS A 159 -3.03 25.42 10.16
N ASP A 160 -3.31 25.39 11.45
CA ASP A 160 -2.25 25.11 12.43
C ASP A 160 -1.94 23.61 12.40
N VAL A 161 -0.81 23.25 11.80
CA VAL A 161 -0.39 21.87 11.60
C VAL A 161 -0.23 21.11 12.92
N ARG A 162 0.21 21.78 14.00
CA ARG A 162 0.36 21.13 15.31
C ARG A 162 -1.01 20.77 15.89
N LEU A 163 -1.97 21.69 15.82
CA LEU A 163 -3.34 21.41 16.26
C LEU A 163 -4.01 20.38 15.36
N ALA A 164 -3.78 20.41 14.06
CA ALA A 164 -4.29 19.41 13.12
C ALA A 164 -3.78 18.00 13.48
N LEU A 165 -2.48 17.85 13.76
CA LEU A 165 -1.91 16.56 14.22
C LEU A 165 -2.48 16.13 15.57
N HIS A 166 -2.77 17.06 16.50
CA HIS A 166 -3.49 16.73 17.74
C HIS A 166 -4.91 16.25 17.47
N ARG A 167 -5.62 16.82 16.50
CA ARG A 167 -6.99 16.36 16.13
C ARG A 167 -6.95 15.00 15.44
N MET A 168 -5.94 14.75 14.62
CA MET A 168 -5.72 13.45 14.02
C MET A 168 -5.42 12.39 15.08
N LYS A 169 -4.52 12.70 16.04
CA LYS A 169 -4.26 11.80 17.18
C LYS A 169 -5.54 11.50 17.95
N GLU A 170 -6.31 12.54 18.33
CA GLU A 170 -7.59 12.36 19.01
C GLU A 170 -8.54 11.42 18.26
N ALA A 171 -8.61 11.54 16.92
CA ALA A 171 -9.44 10.66 16.12
C ALA A 171 -8.95 9.22 16.19
N PHE A 172 -7.66 8.95 15.96
CA PHE A 172 -7.11 7.59 16.03
C PHE A 172 -7.21 6.96 17.41
N ASP A 173 -7.02 7.74 18.49
CA ASP A 173 -7.18 7.26 19.86
C ASP A 173 -8.64 6.83 20.11
N LEU A 174 -9.63 7.64 19.69
CA LEU A 174 -11.06 7.30 19.81
C LEU A 174 -11.44 6.08 18.94
N LEU A 175 -10.86 5.93 17.75
CA LEU A 175 -11.06 4.74 16.91
C LEU A 175 -10.45 3.49 17.57
N GLY A 176 -9.26 3.60 18.15
CA GLY A 176 -8.61 2.51 18.90
C GLY A 176 -9.37 2.14 20.18
N GLU A 177 -9.90 3.12 20.90
CA GLU A 177 -10.80 2.90 22.04
C GLU A 177 -12.05 2.12 21.61
N TYR A 178 -12.71 2.57 20.54
CA TYR A 178 -13.92 1.95 20.02
C TYR A 178 -13.73 0.48 19.65
N VAL A 179 -12.73 0.14 18.83
CA VAL A 179 -12.51 -1.26 18.42
C VAL A 179 -12.17 -2.15 19.61
N THR A 180 -11.47 -1.60 20.62
CA THR A 180 -11.16 -2.33 21.86
C THR A 180 -12.41 -2.57 22.69
N GLU A 181 -13.27 -1.57 22.88
CA GLU A 181 -14.52 -1.70 23.65
C GLU A 181 -15.51 -2.66 22.99
N GLN A 182 -15.56 -2.66 21.64
CA GLN A 182 -16.41 -3.59 20.87
C GLN A 182 -15.81 -5.01 20.82
N GLY A 183 -14.55 -5.21 21.17
CA GLY A 183 -13.84 -6.48 21.03
C GLY A 183 -13.61 -6.89 19.57
N TYR A 184 -13.45 -5.94 18.68
CA TYR A 184 -13.20 -6.18 17.25
C TYR A 184 -11.75 -6.56 17.00
N ASP A 185 -11.52 -7.61 16.20
CA ASP A 185 -10.20 -7.95 15.66
C ASP A 185 -9.92 -7.13 14.40
N LEU A 186 -9.69 -5.83 14.59
CA LEU A 186 -9.47 -4.87 13.51
C LEU A 186 -8.28 -3.96 13.84
N ARG A 187 -7.39 -3.78 12.87
CA ARG A 187 -6.24 -2.88 12.95
C ARG A 187 -6.38 -1.74 11.95
N PHE A 188 -5.77 -0.62 12.26
CA PHE A 188 -5.74 0.55 11.38
C PHE A 188 -4.44 0.60 10.60
N ALA A 189 -4.49 1.05 9.35
CA ALA A 189 -3.30 1.30 8.55
C ALA A 189 -3.39 2.70 7.93
N ILE A 190 -2.45 3.58 8.29
CA ILE A 190 -2.35 4.94 7.73
C ILE A 190 -1.72 4.83 6.35
N GLU A 191 -2.34 5.49 5.37
CA GLU A 191 -1.81 5.60 4.02
C GLU A 191 -1.18 6.98 3.82
N PRO A 192 0.17 7.08 3.81
CA PRO A 192 0.88 8.33 3.61
C PRO A 192 0.78 8.79 2.15
N LYS A 193 0.63 10.11 1.95
CA LYS A 193 0.70 10.75 0.64
C LYS A 193 1.26 12.17 0.76
N PRO A 194 2.21 12.60 -0.10
CA PRO A 194 2.85 13.90 0.08
C PRO A 194 1.94 15.07 -0.30
N ASN A 195 1.18 14.92 -1.37
CA ASN A 195 0.31 15.96 -1.96
C ASN A 195 -0.76 15.31 -2.83
N GLU A 196 -1.66 16.12 -3.39
CA GLU A 196 -2.76 15.70 -4.25
C GLU A 196 -3.79 14.79 -3.54
N PRO A 197 -5.03 15.30 -3.39
CA PRO A 197 -5.60 16.51 -3.99
C PRO A 197 -5.31 17.83 -3.23
N ARG A 198 -4.68 17.80 -2.05
CA ARG A 198 -4.23 19.02 -1.34
C ARG A 198 -2.80 19.36 -1.80
N GLY A 199 -2.40 20.63 -1.66
CA GLY A 199 -1.03 21.07 -1.92
C GLY A 199 0.00 20.38 -1.03
N ASP A 200 -0.30 20.31 0.28
CA ASP A 200 0.47 19.57 1.28
C ASP A 200 -0.47 18.71 2.12
N ILE A 201 -0.20 17.40 2.20
CA ILE A 201 -0.96 16.46 3.03
C ILE A 201 -0.17 16.15 4.30
N LEU A 202 -0.88 16.01 5.42
CA LEU A 202 -0.29 15.59 6.70
C LEU A 202 0.17 14.13 6.61
N LEU A 203 1.28 13.82 7.28
CA LEU A 203 1.91 12.49 7.24
C LEU A 203 2.33 12.08 5.81
N PRO A 204 3.17 12.89 5.14
CA PRO A 204 3.41 12.76 3.70
C PRO A 204 4.22 11.52 3.28
N THR A 205 4.88 10.82 4.21
CA THR A 205 5.71 9.63 3.93
C THR A 205 5.56 8.58 5.02
N ILE A 206 6.04 7.36 4.75
CA ILE A 206 6.08 6.25 5.72
C ILE A 206 6.74 6.69 7.03
N GLY A 207 7.90 7.36 6.97
CA GLY A 207 8.61 7.81 8.17
C GLY A 207 7.82 8.79 9.02
N HIS A 208 7.06 9.71 8.41
CA HIS A 208 6.17 10.63 9.14
C HIS A 208 5.01 9.88 9.81
N ALA A 209 4.42 8.91 9.12
CA ALA A 209 3.35 8.09 9.67
C ALA A 209 3.85 7.25 10.86
N LEU A 210 5.01 6.60 10.75
CA LEU A 210 5.62 5.84 11.84
C LEU A 210 5.88 6.73 13.07
N ALA A 211 6.45 7.93 12.88
CA ALA A 211 6.67 8.87 13.98
C ALA A 211 5.37 9.37 14.63
N PHE A 212 4.29 9.47 13.86
CA PHE A 212 2.98 9.81 14.38
C PHE A 212 2.37 8.67 15.19
N ILE A 213 2.47 7.43 14.71
CA ILE A 213 1.96 6.22 15.36
C ILE A 213 2.53 6.07 16.77
N GLU A 214 3.82 6.36 16.97
CA GLU A 214 4.47 6.34 18.30
C GLU A 214 3.88 7.34 19.31
N ARG A 215 3.04 8.28 18.87
CA ARG A 215 2.38 9.26 19.74
C ARG A 215 0.96 8.88 20.14
N LEU A 216 0.43 7.78 19.59
CA LEU A 216 -0.92 7.30 19.86
C LEU A 216 -0.99 6.61 21.23
N GLU A 217 -2.18 6.52 21.81
CA GLU A 217 -2.43 5.80 23.07
C GLU A 217 -2.34 4.28 22.88
N ARG A 218 -2.65 3.81 21.65
CA ARG A 218 -2.64 2.37 21.28
C ARG A 218 -1.85 2.18 19.97
N PRO A 219 -0.53 2.42 20.01
CA PRO A 219 0.29 2.34 18.78
C PRO A 219 0.31 0.93 18.18
N GLU A 220 0.06 -0.11 18.99
CA GLU A 220 -0.01 -1.51 18.52
C GLU A 220 -1.16 -1.78 17.57
N LEU A 221 -2.25 -1.00 17.64
CA LEU A 221 -3.40 -1.12 16.74
C LEU A 221 -3.23 -0.39 15.42
N VAL A 222 -2.17 0.42 15.26
CA VAL A 222 -1.99 1.28 14.09
C VAL A 222 -0.66 0.98 13.42
N GLY A 223 -0.70 0.73 12.13
CA GLY A 223 0.45 0.57 11.25
C GLY A 223 0.32 1.45 10.02
N VAL A 224 1.00 1.08 8.95
CA VAL A 224 0.98 1.81 7.68
C VAL A 224 0.46 0.93 6.55
N ASN A 225 -0.16 1.60 5.58
CA ASN A 225 -0.55 1.12 4.25
C ASN A 225 0.19 1.95 3.20
N PRO A 226 1.48 1.69 2.96
CA PRO A 226 2.20 2.46 1.95
C PRO A 226 1.72 2.14 0.55
N GLU A 227 1.63 3.18 -0.29
CA GLU A 227 1.41 3.04 -1.71
C GLU A 227 2.68 3.35 -2.51
N THR A 228 2.93 2.54 -3.55
CA THR A 228 4.13 2.67 -4.39
C THR A 228 4.27 4.07 -4.99
N GLY A 229 3.18 4.61 -5.55
CA GLY A 229 3.15 5.91 -6.18
C GLY A 229 3.48 7.05 -5.22
N HIS A 230 2.95 7.00 -4.01
CA HIS A 230 3.03 8.08 -3.04
C HIS A 230 4.46 8.39 -2.59
N GLU A 231 5.26 7.37 -2.25
CA GLU A 231 6.67 7.58 -1.89
C GLU A 231 7.49 8.05 -3.10
N GLN A 232 7.21 7.55 -4.29
CA GLN A 232 7.89 7.98 -5.52
C GLN A 232 7.51 9.41 -5.93
N MET A 233 6.28 9.87 -5.64
CA MET A 233 5.90 11.28 -5.82
C MET A 233 6.77 12.22 -4.96
N ALA A 234 7.19 11.77 -3.77
CA ALA A 234 8.11 12.48 -2.90
C ALA A 234 9.60 12.32 -3.31
N GLY A 235 9.90 11.59 -4.38
CA GLY A 235 11.26 11.32 -4.84
C GLY A 235 12.03 10.32 -3.97
N LEU A 236 11.33 9.50 -3.20
CA LEU A 236 11.92 8.53 -2.28
C LEU A 236 12.03 7.14 -2.92
N ASN A 237 12.89 6.31 -2.33
CA ASN A 237 13.01 4.90 -2.68
C ASN A 237 11.94 4.09 -1.93
N PHE A 238 10.94 3.60 -2.66
CA PHE A 238 9.82 2.88 -2.06
C PHE A 238 10.22 1.60 -1.32
N PRO A 239 11.05 0.68 -1.89
CA PRO A 239 11.53 -0.49 -1.15
C PRO A 239 12.21 -0.16 0.18
N HIS A 240 12.96 0.94 0.28
CA HIS A 240 13.55 1.37 1.56
C HIS A 240 12.50 1.77 2.59
N GLY A 241 11.44 2.49 2.16
CA GLY A 241 10.32 2.85 3.03
C GLY A 241 9.59 1.60 3.55
N ILE A 242 9.34 0.62 2.67
CA ILE A 242 8.74 -0.66 3.05
C ILE A 242 9.62 -1.43 4.03
N ALA A 243 10.94 -1.50 3.77
CA ALA A 243 11.89 -2.14 4.70
C ALA A 243 11.85 -1.47 6.08
N GLN A 244 11.72 -0.13 6.16
CA GLN A 244 11.56 0.59 7.43
C GLN A 244 10.25 0.21 8.12
N ALA A 245 9.13 0.11 7.39
CA ALA A 245 7.84 -0.29 7.94
C ALA A 245 7.87 -1.75 8.47
N MET A 246 8.53 -2.67 7.74
CA MET A 246 8.76 -4.05 8.18
C MET A 246 9.65 -4.11 9.42
N TRP A 247 10.75 -3.34 9.46
CA TRP A 247 11.64 -3.26 10.63
C TRP A 247 10.94 -2.75 11.89
N ALA A 248 9.96 -1.86 11.72
CA ALA A 248 9.14 -1.34 12.81
C ALA A 248 7.95 -2.26 13.20
N ASP A 249 7.77 -3.41 12.55
CA ASP A 249 6.59 -4.29 12.67
C ASP A 249 5.25 -3.56 12.42
N LYS A 250 5.28 -2.58 11.49
CA LYS A 250 4.14 -1.69 11.19
C LYS A 250 3.61 -1.79 9.75
N LEU A 251 4.11 -2.68 8.92
CA LEU A 251 3.55 -2.93 7.59
C LEU A 251 2.28 -3.77 7.71
N PHE A 252 1.12 -3.12 7.90
CA PHE A 252 -0.15 -3.82 8.11
C PHE A 252 -0.89 -4.11 6.80
N HIS A 253 -0.71 -3.28 5.80
CA HIS A 253 -1.27 -3.42 4.46
C HIS A 253 -0.30 -2.78 3.45
N ILE A 254 -0.53 -2.97 2.15
CA ILE A 254 0.28 -2.35 1.10
C ILE A 254 -0.56 -2.15 -0.15
N ASP A 255 -0.41 -0.98 -0.78
CA ASP A 255 -1.03 -0.64 -2.06
C ASP A 255 0.02 -0.63 -3.17
N LEU A 256 -0.20 -1.51 -4.15
CA LEU A 256 0.71 -1.75 -5.25
C LEU A 256 0.18 -1.10 -6.53
N ASN A 257 0.96 -0.21 -7.09
CA ASN A 257 0.72 0.39 -8.40
C ASN A 257 2.04 0.72 -9.10
N GLY A 258 2.00 1.55 -10.14
CA GLY A 258 3.17 2.02 -10.86
C GLY A 258 3.22 3.54 -10.91
N GLN A 259 4.41 4.07 -10.74
CA GLN A 259 4.72 5.50 -10.81
C GLN A 259 6.00 5.70 -11.60
N SER A 260 6.11 6.82 -12.31
CA SER A 260 7.27 7.14 -13.13
C SER A 260 7.91 8.46 -12.65
N GLY A 261 8.55 8.40 -11.47
CA GLY A 261 9.25 9.52 -10.84
C GLY A 261 8.32 10.57 -10.22
N ILE A 262 8.87 11.76 -9.96
CA ILE A 262 8.19 12.87 -9.28
C ILE A 262 7.19 13.51 -10.25
N LYS A 263 5.92 13.17 -10.11
CA LYS A 263 4.79 13.67 -10.91
C LYS A 263 3.53 13.69 -10.04
N TYR A 264 2.38 13.99 -10.68
CA TYR A 264 1.07 13.68 -10.11
C TYR A 264 0.93 12.18 -9.89
N ASP A 265 0.00 11.79 -9.08
CA ASP A 265 -0.31 10.38 -8.82
C ASP A 265 -0.84 9.69 -10.08
N GLN A 266 -0.03 8.80 -10.64
CA GLN A 266 -0.34 8.18 -11.93
C GLN A 266 -1.19 6.92 -11.79
N ASP A 267 -1.12 6.24 -10.66
CA ASP A 267 -1.83 4.99 -10.38
C ASP A 267 -1.72 3.99 -11.56
N LEU A 268 -0.53 3.89 -12.15
CA LEU A 268 -0.32 2.97 -13.26
C LEU A 268 -0.48 1.52 -12.80
N ARG A 269 -0.76 0.63 -13.73
CA ARG A 269 -0.71 -0.81 -13.48
C ARG A 269 0.63 -1.20 -12.85
N PHE A 270 0.61 -2.06 -11.82
CA PHE A 270 1.82 -2.53 -11.14
C PHE A 270 2.88 -3.06 -12.13
N GLY A 271 4.12 -2.64 -11.95
CA GLY A 271 5.23 -2.93 -12.85
C GLY A 271 5.31 -2.02 -14.09
N ALA A 272 4.36 -1.10 -14.29
CA ALA A 272 4.50 -0.02 -15.25
C ALA A 272 5.12 1.20 -14.55
N GLY A 273 6.08 1.84 -15.17
CA GLY A 273 6.86 2.93 -14.56
C GLY A 273 8.24 2.44 -14.15
N ASP A 274 8.57 2.42 -12.86
CA ASP A 274 9.89 1.97 -12.38
C ASP A 274 9.93 0.45 -12.11
N LEU A 275 10.31 -0.30 -13.15
CA LEU A 275 10.38 -1.76 -13.06
C LEU A 275 11.47 -2.28 -12.11
N ARG A 276 12.58 -1.52 -11.94
CA ARG A 276 13.65 -1.93 -11.00
C ARG A 276 13.18 -1.82 -9.55
N GLN A 277 12.50 -0.73 -9.19
CA GLN A 277 11.92 -0.60 -7.85
C GLN A 277 10.84 -1.66 -7.62
N ALA A 278 10.00 -1.96 -8.62
CA ALA A 278 9.01 -3.03 -8.52
C ALA A 278 9.66 -4.41 -8.27
N PHE A 279 10.79 -4.71 -8.93
CA PHE A 279 11.55 -5.94 -8.70
C PHE A 279 12.08 -6.03 -7.26
N TRP A 280 12.75 -4.98 -6.77
CA TRP A 280 13.28 -4.96 -5.41
C TRP A 280 12.18 -4.98 -4.35
N LEU A 281 11.03 -4.36 -4.64
CA LEU A 281 9.86 -4.43 -3.78
C LEU A 281 9.33 -5.85 -3.66
N VAL A 282 9.14 -6.55 -4.78
CA VAL A 282 8.66 -7.95 -4.76
C VAL A 282 9.67 -8.85 -4.06
N ASP A 283 10.97 -8.69 -4.32
CA ASP A 283 12.02 -9.43 -3.62
C ASP A 283 11.96 -9.22 -2.08
N LEU A 284 11.70 -7.99 -1.65
CA LEU A 284 11.55 -7.65 -0.23
C LEU A 284 10.28 -8.26 0.36
N LEU A 285 9.13 -8.12 -0.31
CA LEU A 285 7.84 -8.64 0.19
C LEU A 285 7.85 -10.17 0.31
N GLU A 286 8.44 -10.86 -0.68
CA GLU A 286 8.54 -12.33 -0.65
C GLU A 286 9.56 -12.83 0.41
N SER A 287 10.33 -11.94 1.02
CA SER A 287 11.24 -12.28 2.13
C SER A 287 10.59 -12.34 3.50
N GLY A 288 9.33 -11.86 3.68
CA GLY A 288 8.71 -11.88 5.01
C GLY A 288 7.37 -11.16 5.16
N TYR A 289 6.77 -10.66 4.08
CA TYR A 289 5.42 -10.08 4.18
C TYR A 289 4.35 -11.10 3.87
N GLU A 290 3.46 -11.36 4.82
CA GLU A 290 2.38 -12.35 4.70
C GLU A 290 0.99 -11.75 4.45
N GLY A 291 0.89 -10.41 4.44
CA GLY A 291 -0.37 -9.69 4.24
C GLY A 291 -0.87 -9.72 2.79
N PRO A 292 -2.04 -9.13 2.53
CA PRO A 292 -2.58 -8.97 1.17
C PRO A 292 -1.64 -8.15 0.27
N ARG A 293 -1.60 -8.50 -1.03
CA ARG A 293 -1.01 -7.70 -2.11
C ARG A 293 -2.16 -6.98 -2.78
N HIS A 294 -2.48 -5.80 -2.28
CA HIS A 294 -3.57 -4.99 -2.81
C HIS A 294 -3.08 -4.13 -3.97
N PHE A 295 -3.89 -4.02 -5.02
CA PHE A 295 -3.57 -3.18 -6.17
C PHE A 295 -4.47 -1.93 -6.17
N ASP A 296 -3.86 -0.79 -5.90
CA ASP A 296 -4.48 0.53 -6.07
C ASP A 296 -3.98 1.18 -7.38
N PHE A 297 -4.67 0.86 -8.46
CA PHE A 297 -4.33 1.37 -9.78
C PHE A 297 -5.57 1.98 -10.46
N LYS A 298 -5.36 2.85 -11.43
CA LYS A 298 -6.43 3.41 -12.25
C LYS A 298 -6.23 3.03 -13.71
N PRO A 299 -7.15 2.26 -14.31
CA PRO A 299 -7.09 1.98 -15.75
C PRO A 299 -7.10 3.30 -16.52
N PRO A 300 -6.17 3.54 -17.47
CA PRO A 300 -6.13 4.80 -18.21
C PRO A 300 -7.48 5.15 -18.83
N ARG A 301 -7.79 6.44 -18.94
CA ARG A 301 -9.07 6.88 -19.51
C ARG A 301 -9.24 6.54 -21.01
N THR A 302 -8.17 6.08 -21.67
CA THR A 302 -8.18 5.55 -23.05
C THR A 302 -8.70 4.11 -23.14
N GLU A 303 -8.77 3.40 -22.01
CA GLU A 303 -9.25 2.03 -22.00
C GLU A 303 -10.79 1.96 -21.96
N ASP A 304 -11.34 0.94 -22.61
CA ASP A 304 -12.73 0.54 -22.52
C ASP A 304 -12.97 -0.45 -21.35
N TYR A 305 -14.16 -1.02 -21.27
CA TYR A 305 -14.51 -2.00 -20.25
C TYR A 305 -13.55 -3.21 -20.22
N ASP A 306 -13.21 -3.76 -21.38
CA ASP A 306 -12.30 -4.92 -21.47
C ASP A 306 -10.87 -4.53 -21.05
N GLY A 307 -10.45 -3.31 -21.35
CA GLY A 307 -9.16 -2.76 -20.93
C GLY A 307 -9.00 -2.61 -19.42
N VAL A 308 -10.09 -2.37 -18.69
CA VAL A 308 -10.09 -2.36 -17.22
C VAL A 308 -9.65 -3.72 -16.67
N TRP A 309 -10.29 -4.78 -17.13
CA TRP A 309 -9.99 -6.15 -16.67
C TRP A 309 -8.63 -6.65 -17.13
N ALA A 310 -8.23 -6.27 -18.34
CA ALA A 310 -6.87 -6.54 -18.83
C ALA A 310 -5.80 -5.85 -17.95
N SER A 311 -6.08 -4.65 -17.45
CA SER A 311 -5.18 -3.94 -16.54
C SER A 311 -5.10 -4.63 -15.17
N ALA A 312 -6.23 -5.08 -14.62
CA ALA A 312 -6.27 -5.83 -13.37
C ALA A 312 -5.50 -7.17 -13.47
N ALA A 313 -5.76 -7.95 -14.53
CA ALA A 313 -5.02 -9.17 -14.81
C ALA A 313 -3.51 -8.90 -14.98
N GLY A 314 -3.16 -7.79 -15.62
CA GLY A 314 -1.79 -7.35 -15.82
C GLY A 314 -1.07 -7.01 -14.52
N CYS A 315 -1.74 -6.44 -13.50
CA CYS A 315 -1.17 -6.20 -12.18
C CYS A 315 -0.71 -7.53 -11.53
N MET A 316 -1.61 -8.50 -11.44
CA MET A 316 -1.31 -9.82 -10.86
C MET A 316 -0.20 -10.54 -11.64
N ARG A 317 -0.30 -10.56 -12.97
CA ARG A 317 0.70 -11.18 -13.83
C ARG A 317 2.09 -10.59 -13.66
N ASN A 318 2.19 -9.26 -13.61
CA ASN A 318 3.47 -8.58 -13.41
C ASN A 318 4.09 -8.93 -12.06
N TYR A 319 3.26 -8.99 -11.00
CA TYR A 319 3.74 -9.41 -9.69
C TYR A 319 4.30 -10.84 -9.74
N LEU A 320 3.58 -11.78 -10.33
CA LEU A 320 4.01 -13.19 -10.43
C LEU A 320 5.28 -13.36 -11.28
N ILE A 321 5.43 -12.60 -12.38
CA ILE A 321 6.67 -12.56 -13.16
C ILE A 321 7.84 -12.10 -12.28
N LEU A 322 7.68 -10.99 -11.56
CA LEU A 322 8.72 -10.45 -10.71
C LEU A 322 9.04 -11.37 -9.53
N LYS A 323 8.03 -12.03 -8.94
CA LYS A 323 8.21 -13.06 -7.90
C LYS A 323 9.08 -14.22 -8.39
N GLU A 324 8.82 -14.74 -9.59
CA GLU A 324 9.66 -15.77 -10.18
C GLU A 324 11.10 -15.28 -10.41
N ARG A 325 11.27 -14.06 -10.91
CA ARG A 325 12.59 -13.46 -11.14
C ARG A 325 13.36 -13.22 -9.83
N ALA A 326 12.69 -12.74 -8.80
CA ALA A 326 13.28 -12.56 -7.48
C ALA A 326 13.72 -13.90 -6.86
N ALA A 327 12.90 -14.94 -6.98
CA ALA A 327 13.27 -16.28 -6.52
C ALA A 327 14.49 -16.85 -7.28
N ALA A 328 14.55 -16.67 -8.59
CA ALA A 328 15.70 -17.09 -9.41
C ALA A 328 16.97 -16.32 -9.02
N PHE A 329 16.88 -15.01 -8.85
CA PHE A 329 17.97 -14.15 -8.38
C PHE A 329 18.53 -14.64 -7.03
N ARG A 330 17.67 -14.88 -6.04
CA ARG A 330 18.09 -15.38 -4.72
C ARG A 330 18.71 -16.77 -4.76
N ALA A 331 18.31 -17.59 -5.72
CA ALA A 331 18.83 -18.95 -5.90
C ALA A 331 20.19 -19.00 -6.63
N ASP A 332 20.58 -17.96 -7.39
CA ASP A 332 21.76 -17.92 -8.23
C ASP A 332 23.06 -17.99 -7.40
N PRO A 333 23.97 -18.95 -7.67
CA PRO A 333 25.25 -19.05 -6.98
C PRO A 333 26.17 -17.83 -7.18
N GLU A 334 26.12 -17.16 -8.36
CA GLU A 334 26.91 -15.95 -8.62
C GLU A 334 26.40 -14.78 -7.83
N VAL A 335 25.07 -14.62 -7.69
CA VAL A 335 24.45 -13.63 -6.80
C VAL A 335 24.90 -13.85 -5.36
N ARG A 336 24.86 -15.09 -4.86
CA ARG A 336 25.35 -15.41 -3.51
C ARG A 336 26.84 -15.13 -3.33
N ALA A 337 27.64 -15.36 -4.38
CA ALA A 337 29.07 -15.01 -4.34
C ALA A 337 29.28 -13.49 -4.30
N ALA A 338 28.52 -12.71 -5.11
CA ALA A 338 28.58 -11.25 -5.10
C ALA A 338 28.10 -10.66 -3.74
N LEU A 339 27.05 -11.22 -3.14
CA LEU A 339 26.60 -10.82 -1.79
C LEU A 339 27.67 -11.07 -0.71
N ARG A 340 28.40 -12.18 -0.77
CA ARG A 340 29.56 -12.40 0.13
C ARG A 340 30.70 -11.45 -0.15
N ALA A 341 31.02 -11.17 -1.43
CA ALA A 341 32.07 -10.22 -1.79
C ALA A 341 31.71 -8.79 -1.35
N SER A 342 30.42 -8.42 -1.32
CA SER A 342 29.93 -7.16 -0.79
C SER A 342 29.87 -7.12 0.75
N ARG A 343 30.17 -8.24 1.41
CA ARG A 343 30.12 -8.41 2.88
C ARG A 343 28.75 -8.14 3.49
N LEU A 344 27.68 -8.33 2.73
CA LEU A 344 26.30 -8.11 3.22
C LEU A 344 25.96 -9.03 4.42
N ASP A 345 26.53 -10.23 4.46
CA ASP A 345 26.37 -11.18 5.56
C ASP A 345 26.95 -10.67 6.90
N GLU A 346 27.92 -9.76 6.84
CA GLU A 346 28.48 -9.14 8.05
C GLU A 346 27.54 -8.10 8.68
N LEU A 347 26.60 -7.55 7.90
CA LEU A 347 25.60 -6.61 8.42
C LEU A 347 24.72 -7.23 9.53
N ALA A 348 24.55 -8.55 9.52
CA ALA A 348 23.83 -9.27 10.57
C ALA A 348 24.58 -9.38 11.90
N ARG A 349 25.88 -9.05 11.92
CA ARG A 349 26.70 -9.13 13.14
C ARG A 349 26.57 -7.84 13.94
N PRO A 350 26.35 -7.92 15.28
CA PRO A 350 26.37 -6.74 16.14
C PRO A 350 27.71 -6.01 16.05
N THR A 351 27.70 -4.70 15.88
CA THR A 351 28.92 -3.88 15.71
C THR A 351 29.81 -3.90 16.97
N ALA A 352 29.21 -3.82 18.15
CA ALA A 352 29.94 -3.77 19.41
C ALA A 352 30.21 -5.16 20.03
N GLY A 353 29.82 -6.29 19.36
CA GLY A 353 30.01 -7.63 19.90
C GLY A 353 29.40 -7.77 21.32
N ASP A 354 30.23 -8.01 22.33
CA ASP A 354 29.84 -8.15 23.73
C ASP A 354 29.57 -6.80 24.45
N GLY A 355 29.42 -5.70 23.72
CA GLY A 355 29.06 -4.39 24.24
C GLY A 355 30.19 -3.36 24.23
N LEU A 356 29.88 -2.16 24.72
CA LEU A 356 30.77 -0.99 24.65
C LEU A 356 32.16 -1.25 25.27
N ALA A 357 32.21 -1.94 26.42
CA ALA A 357 33.49 -2.22 27.09
C ALA A 357 34.41 -3.13 26.26
N ALA A 358 33.85 -4.13 25.59
CA ALA A 358 34.56 -5.01 24.68
C ALA A 358 35.08 -4.25 23.46
N LEU A 359 34.22 -3.41 22.85
CA LEU A 359 34.61 -2.55 21.71
C LEU A 359 35.77 -1.60 22.08
N LEU A 360 35.76 -0.98 23.26
CA LEU A 360 36.79 -0.07 23.73
C LEU A 360 38.10 -0.79 24.06
N ALA A 361 38.04 -2.07 24.42
CA ALA A 361 39.23 -2.89 24.69
C ALA A 361 39.83 -3.53 23.42
N ASP A 362 39.10 -3.56 22.33
CA ASP A 362 39.51 -4.16 21.07
C ASP A 362 40.40 -3.19 20.26
N ARG A 363 41.68 -3.36 20.36
CA ARG A 363 42.68 -2.54 19.61
C ARG A 363 42.54 -2.71 18.10
N THR A 364 42.04 -3.83 17.61
CA THR A 364 41.84 -4.08 16.18
C THR A 364 40.68 -3.25 15.60
N ALA A 365 39.79 -2.76 16.45
CA ALA A 365 38.69 -1.90 16.06
C ALA A 365 39.10 -0.45 15.75
N TYR A 366 40.28 0.01 16.20
CA TYR A 366 40.76 1.37 15.94
C TYR A 366 42.28 1.46 15.73
N GLU A 367 43.12 1.16 16.76
CA GLU A 367 44.55 1.40 16.69
C GLU A 367 45.26 0.52 15.66
N GLU A 368 44.80 -0.70 15.47
CA GLU A 368 45.36 -1.68 14.56
C GLU A 368 44.53 -1.87 13.29
N PHE A 369 43.43 -1.07 13.11
CA PHE A 369 42.58 -1.15 11.94
C PHE A 369 43.29 -0.59 10.69
N ASP A 370 43.43 -1.40 9.67
CA ASP A 370 44.03 -1.01 8.41
C ASP A 370 43.01 -0.23 7.54
N VAL A 371 43.02 1.11 7.72
CA VAL A 371 42.17 2.04 7.02
C VAL A 371 42.40 2.02 5.52
N ASP A 372 43.68 1.93 5.11
CA ASP A 372 44.06 1.99 3.70
C ASP A 372 43.63 0.72 2.96
N ALA A 373 43.87 -0.46 3.53
CA ALA A 373 43.37 -1.71 2.97
C ALA A 373 41.85 -1.77 2.92
N ALA A 374 41.16 -1.18 3.91
CA ALA A 374 39.71 -1.10 3.89
C ALA A 374 39.19 -0.14 2.79
N ALA A 375 39.89 1.00 2.60
CA ALA A 375 39.53 1.99 1.57
C ALA A 375 39.75 1.48 0.14
N GLU A 376 40.81 0.68 -0.08
CA GLU A 376 41.12 0.10 -1.39
C GLU A 376 40.19 -1.07 -1.80
N ARG A 377 39.41 -1.61 -0.85
CA ARG A 377 38.57 -2.78 -1.09
C ARG A 377 37.37 -2.44 -1.96
N GLY A 378 37.25 -3.11 -3.11
CA GLY A 378 36.01 -3.08 -3.91
C GLY A 378 34.86 -3.88 -3.24
N MET A 379 33.66 -3.39 -3.33
CA MET A 379 32.47 -3.97 -2.69
C MET A 379 31.58 -4.81 -3.65
N ALA A 380 31.98 -4.95 -4.91
CA ALA A 380 31.30 -5.73 -5.95
C ALA A 380 29.81 -5.34 -6.20
N PHE A 381 29.40 -4.12 -5.84
CA PHE A 381 28.00 -3.67 -5.97
C PHE A 381 27.55 -3.60 -7.42
N GLU A 382 28.42 -3.16 -8.36
CA GLU A 382 28.10 -3.13 -9.79
C GLU A 382 27.86 -4.54 -10.37
N ALA A 383 28.68 -5.52 -9.96
CA ALA A 383 28.47 -6.90 -10.38
C ALA A 383 27.14 -7.47 -9.87
N LEU A 384 26.77 -7.15 -8.64
CA LEU A 384 25.48 -7.54 -8.05
C LEU A 384 24.30 -6.87 -8.76
N ASP A 385 24.42 -5.58 -9.08
CA ASP A 385 23.38 -4.84 -9.79
C ASP A 385 23.20 -5.37 -11.23
N GLN A 386 24.29 -5.69 -11.92
CA GLN A 386 24.22 -6.30 -13.25
C GLN A 386 23.54 -7.68 -13.22
N LEU A 387 23.85 -8.51 -12.22
CA LEU A 387 23.17 -9.80 -12.05
C LEU A 387 21.66 -9.62 -11.81
N ALA A 388 21.25 -8.60 -11.04
CA ALA A 388 19.84 -8.29 -10.84
C ALA A 388 19.17 -7.89 -12.16
N MET A 389 19.83 -7.08 -13.00
CA MET A 389 19.32 -6.72 -14.33
C MET A 389 19.24 -7.93 -15.26
N ASP A 390 20.22 -8.83 -15.24
CA ASP A 390 20.20 -10.05 -16.06
C ASP A 390 19.00 -10.95 -15.71
N HIS A 391 18.71 -11.12 -14.42
CA HIS A 391 17.52 -11.85 -13.97
C HIS A 391 16.23 -11.14 -14.35
N LEU A 392 16.14 -9.82 -14.13
CA LEU A 392 14.97 -9.01 -14.46
C LEU A 392 14.64 -9.08 -15.96
N LEU A 393 15.65 -9.03 -16.81
CA LEU A 393 15.51 -9.11 -18.28
C LEU A 393 15.43 -10.54 -18.83
N ALA A 394 15.43 -11.56 -17.98
CA ALA A 394 15.36 -12.97 -18.37
C ALA A 394 16.51 -13.44 -19.28
N VAL A 395 17.71 -12.88 -19.12
CA VAL A 395 18.94 -13.38 -19.77
C VAL A 395 19.65 -14.45 -18.93
N ARG A 396 19.17 -14.65 -17.71
CA ARG A 396 19.55 -15.72 -16.79
C ARG A 396 18.33 -16.48 -16.30
#